data_9a6f36f1507e241d4236e06fb4f5455b
#
_entry.id   9a6f36f1507e241d4236e06fb4f5455b
#
_cell.length_a   1.000
_cell.length_b   1.000
_cell.length_c   1.000
_cell.angle_alpha   90.00
_cell.angle_beta   90.00
_cell.angle_gamma   90.00
#
_symmetry.space_group_name_H-M   'P 1'
#
loop_
_entity.id
_entity.type
_entity.pdbx_description
1 polymer ?
#
loop_
_entity_poly.entity_id
_entity_poly.type
_entity_poly.pdbx_seq_one_letter_code
_entity_poly.pdbx_strand_id
1 'polypeptide(L)'
;MTETTQPQAPRFKVDRVWLMVLALPVLIAAFDFAQGVETVRFALEAMGQTGIFIGFAVLAIGYLKASGAEALLAKAFEGREGRMIVMAALLGGLSPFCSCEVIPFIAALLAVGAPLSAVMAFWLASPLMDPAMFFITAGTLGTSFAVAKTVSAVSLGLLGGVTVYLFAKSPVFVDPLRPKQQSGGCGCGPSPFSGEVNWRFWSEPGRRSIFGETVFENALFLGKWLLLAYMLEALMLRYLPSEWIAGFLGGEGVWPVVMGALVGAPAYLNGYAAVPLVDALLAQGMAQGAAMSFVVAGGVSCIPAAVAVWALVKPRVFMAYLAIALVGAVLAGLVWNVIAM
;
A
#
# COMPACT_ATOMS: atom_id res chain seq x y z
N MET A 1 -25.09 11.36 -48.03
CA MET A 1 -25.45 11.90 -46.70
C MET A 1 -24.26 11.67 -45.82
N THR A 2 -23.43 12.68 -45.67
CA THR A 2 -22.20 12.64 -44.85
C THR A 2 -22.57 13.07 -43.43
N GLU A 3 -22.61 12.13 -42.52
CA GLU A 3 -22.75 12.40 -41.07
C GLU A 3 -21.48 13.08 -40.57
N THR A 4 -21.56 14.35 -40.26
CA THR A 4 -20.54 15.13 -39.61
C THR A 4 -20.51 14.73 -38.13
N THR A 5 -19.56 13.90 -37.76
CA THR A 5 -19.22 13.60 -36.35
C THR A 5 -18.73 14.89 -35.69
N GLN A 6 -19.55 15.55 -34.90
CA GLN A 6 -19.14 16.67 -34.07
C GLN A 6 -18.10 16.20 -33.03
N PRO A 7 -16.97 16.91 -32.91
CA PRO A 7 -16.02 16.61 -31.84
C PRO A 7 -16.69 16.88 -30.46
N GLN A 8 -16.87 15.85 -29.68
CA GLN A 8 -17.34 16.00 -28.32
C GLN A 8 -16.29 16.79 -27.52
N ALA A 9 -16.71 17.94 -27.01
CA ALA A 9 -15.91 18.76 -26.12
C ALA A 9 -15.40 17.91 -24.93
N PRO A 10 -14.15 18.09 -24.49
CA PRO A 10 -13.59 17.35 -23.36
C PRO A 10 -14.44 17.64 -22.10
N ARG A 11 -15.21 16.65 -21.65
CA ARG A 11 -15.87 16.73 -20.37
C ARG A 11 -14.79 16.69 -19.31
N PHE A 12 -14.48 17.80 -18.70
CA PHE A 12 -13.66 17.88 -17.49
C PHE A 12 -14.34 17.06 -16.40
N LYS A 13 -13.93 15.80 -16.25
CA LYS A 13 -14.33 14.99 -15.08
C LYS A 13 -13.50 15.50 -13.91
N VAL A 14 -14.09 16.35 -13.09
CA VAL A 14 -13.49 16.78 -11.83
C VAL A 14 -13.24 15.50 -11.01
N ASP A 15 -12.00 15.21 -10.73
CA ASP A 15 -11.62 14.05 -9.92
C ASP A 15 -12.11 14.28 -8.48
N ARG A 16 -13.00 13.39 -8.01
CA ARG A 16 -13.64 13.50 -6.69
C ARG A 16 -12.62 13.59 -5.55
N VAL A 17 -11.45 13.02 -5.74
CA VAL A 17 -10.37 13.06 -4.73
C VAL A 17 -9.81 14.47 -4.59
N TRP A 18 -9.55 15.17 -5.69
CA TRP A 18 -9.15 16.58 -5.65
C TRP A 18 -10.21 17.47 -5.01
N LEU A 19 -11.48 17.16 -5.25
CA LEU A 19 -12.58 17.88 -4.61
C LEU A 19 -12.58 17.64 -3.10
N MET A 20 -12.33 16.41 -2.63
CA MET A 20 -12.18 16.10 -1.20
C MET A 20 -10.98 16.79 -0.58
N VAL A 21 -9.82 16.78 -1.24
CA VAL A 21 -8.60 17.45 -0.80
C VAL A 21 -8.81 18.96 -0.60
N LEU A 22 -9.59 19.60 -1.46
CA LEU A 22 -9.90 21.02 -1.35
C LEU A 22 -11.04 21.31 -0.36
N ALA A 23 -12.07 20.47 -0.33
CA ALA A 23 -13.24 20.68 0.52
C ALA A 23 -12.96 20.41 2.01
N LEU A 24 -12.14 19.39 2.32
CA LEU A 24 -11.88 18.98 3.70
C LEU A 24 -11.30 20.12 4.56
N PRO A 25 -10.18 20.79 4.19
CA PRO A 25 -9.64 21.88 4.99
C PRO A 25 -10.58 23.09 5.06
N VAL A 26 -11.37 23.37 4.02
CA VAL A 26 -12.34 24.45 4.02
C VAL A 26 -13.48 24.14 5.00
N LEU A 27 -13.98 22.90 5.03
CA LEU A 27 -15.00 22.48 5.98
C LEU A 27 -14.48 22.59 7.42
N ILE A 28 -13.24 22.13 7.67
CA ILE A 28 -12.64 22.23 9.01
C ILE A 28 -12.45 23.69 9.40
N ALA A 29 -11.94 24.52 8.50
CA ALA A 29 -11.73 25.95 8.76
C ALA A 29 -13.02 26.71 9.00
N ALA A 30 -14.16 26.25 8.51
CA ALA A 30 -15.47 26.82 8.78
C ALA A 30 -15.92 26.62 10.25
N PHE A 31 -15.45 25.57 10.93
CA PHE A 31 -15.75 25.30 12.34
C PHE A 31 -14.59 25.72 13.25
N ASP A 32 -13.36 25.50 12.83
CA ASP A 32 -12.13 25.87 13.52
C ASP A 32 -11.06 26.27 12.48
N PHE A 33 -10.88 27.57 12.32
CA PHE A 33 -9.93 28.13 11.35
C PHE A 33 -8.49 27.71 11.65
N ALA A 34 -8.09 27.68 12.92
CA ALA A 34 -6.75 27.30 13.33
C ALA A 34 -6.47 25.83 12.99
N GLN A 35 -7.42 24.95 13.25
CA GLN A 35 -7.30 23.53 12.91
C GLN A 35 -7.27 23.28 11.40
N GLY A 36 -8.05 24.05 10.62
CA GLY A 36 -8.01 23.96 9.15
C GLY A 36 -6.63 24.29 8.59
N VAL A 37 -6.01 25.35 9.08
CA VAL A 37 -4.65 25.75 8.69
C VAL A 37 -3.61 24.69 9.13
N GLU A 38 -3.71 24.21 10.36
CA GLU A 38 -2.80 23.20 10.90
C GLU A 38 -2.90 21.88 10.12
N THR A 39 -4.08 21.46 9.73
CA THR A 39 -4.30 20.26 8.90
C THR A 39 -3.59 20.37 7.56
N VAL A 40 -3.68 21.51 6.89
CA VAL A 40 -2.98 21.74 5.62
C VAL A 40 -1.47 21.79 5.83
N ARG A 41 -1.02 22.50 6.87
CA ARG A 41 0.40 22.59 7.21
C ARG A 41 1.00 21.23 7.49
N PHE A 42 0.37 20.42 8.34
CA PHE A 42 0.79 19.06 8.64
C PHE A 42 0.89 18.21 7.37
N ALA A 43 -0.14 18.24 6.51
CA ALA A 43 -0.16 17.48 5.28
C ALA A 43 0.96 17.87 4.31
N LEU A 44 1.28 19.17 4.19
CA LEU A 44 2.36 19.67 3.35
C LEU A 44 3.75 19.32 3.92
N GLU A 45 3.93 19.42 5.23
CA GLU A 45 5.18 19.02 5.92
C GLU A 45 5.43 17.51 5.76
N ALA A 46 4.43 16.68 6.01
CA ALA A 46 4.50 15.23 5.82
C ALA A 46 4.78 14.86 4.35
N MET A 47 4.13 15.55 3.40
CA MET A 47 4.38 15.39 1.97
C MET A 47 5.82 15.81 1.61
N GLY A 48 6.35 16.87 2.21
CA GLY A 48 7.73 17.32 2.01
C GLY A 48 8.76 16.30 2.51
N GLN A 49 8.52 15.69 3.66
CA GLN A 49 9.40 14.67 4.23
C GLN A 49 9.39 13.37 3.41
N THR A 50 8.22 12.92 2.98
CA THR A 50 8.06 11.67 2.21
C THR A 50 8.23 11.86 0.70
N GLY A 51 8.11 13.08 0.20
CA GLY A 51 8.13 13.42 -1.22
C GLY A 51 9.39 12.98 -1.96
N ILE A 52 10.54 13.02 -1.30
CA ILE A 52 11.82 12.56 -1.88
C ILE A 52 11.77 11.05 -2.15
N PHE A 53 11.27 10.27 -1.21
CA PHE A 53 11.15 8.81 -1.34
C PHE A 53 10.10 8.45 -2.41
N ILE A 54 8.97 9.15 -2.42
CA ILE A 54 7.91 8.99 -3.42
C ILE A 54 8.44 9.35 -4.82
N GLY A 55 9.16 10.46 -4.95
CA GLY A 55 9.80 10.86 -6.20
C GLY A 55 10.74 9.80 -6.73
N PHE A 56 11.61 9.25 -5.86
CA PHE A 56 12.50 8.16 -6.23
C PHE A 56 11.73 6.91 -6.69
N ALA A 57 10.69 6.51 -5.96
CA ALA A 57 9.88 5.34 -6.29
C ALA A 57 9.14 5.51 -7.63
N VAL A 58 8.52 6.67 -7.86
CA VAL A 58 7.83 7.00 -9.11
C VAL A 58 8.79 7.00 -10.30
N LEU A 59 9.99 7.56 -10.13
CA LEU A 59 11.05 7.51 -11.15
C LEU A 59 11.50 6.08 -11.42
N ALA A 60 11.66 5.25 -10.37
CA ALA A 60 12.04 3.85 -10.51
C ALA A 60 10.96 3.05 -11.27
N ILE A 61 9.69 3.23 -10.95
CA ILE A 61 8.56 2.60 -11.67
C ILE A 61 8.55 3.02 -13.15
N GLY A 62 8.67 4.33 -13.40
CA GLY A 62 8.75 4.86 -14.77
C GLY A 62 9.93 4.27 -15.55
N TYR A 63 11.09 4.17 -14.89
CA TYR A 63 12.30 3.58 -15.47
C TYR A 63 12.12 2.09 -15.79
N LEU A 64 11.59 1.31 -14.86
CA LEU A 64 11.33 -0.13 -15.04
C LEU A 64 10.34 -0.37 -16.19
N LYS A 65 9.28 0.44 -16.27
CA LYS A 65 8.29 0.35 -17.33
C LYS A 65 8.86 0.74 -18.69
N ALA A 66 9.56 1.86 -18.77
CA ALA A 66 10.15 2.34 -20.02
C ALA A 66 11.30 1.45 -20.52
N SER A 67 12.10 0.87 -19.62
CA SER A 67 13.15 -0.09 -19.98
C SER A 67 12.61 -1.45 -20.43
N GLY A 68 11.34 -1.78 -20.13
CA GLY A 68 10.78 -3.11 -20.34
C GLY A 68 11.25 -4.15 -19.31
N ALA A 69 11.88 -3.71 -18.23
CA ALA A 69 12.37 -4.60 -17.15
C ALA A 69 11.23 -5.28 -16.39
N GLU A 70 10.00 -4.84 -16.55
CA GLU A 70 8.80 -5.55 -16.07
C GLU A 70 8.76 -6.99 -16.60
N ALA A 71 9.25 -7.24 -17.82
CA ALA A 71 9.37 -8.58 -18.37
C ALA A 71 10.35 -9.48 -17.58
N LEU A 72 11.40 -8.93 -16.97
CA LEU A 72 12.31 -9.68 -16.10
C LEU A 72 11.66 -10.02 -14.76
N LEU A 73 10.86 -9.10 -14.22
CA LEU A 73 10.08 -9.36 -13.02
C LEU A 73 9.05 -10.47 -13.27
N ALA A 74 8.39 -10.47 -14.43
CA ALA A 74 7.52 -11.57 -14.82
C ALA A 74 8.25 -12.91 -14.87
N LYS A 75 9.50 -12.95 -15.39
CA LYS A 75 10.34 -14.17 -15.37
C LYS A 75 10.70 -14.63 -13.96
N ALA A 76 10.84 -13.73 -12.99
CA ALA A 76 11.05 -14.09 -11.59
C ALA A 76 9.84 -14.80 -10.96
N PHE A 77 8.67 -14.62 -11.57
CA PHE A 77 7.43 -15.32 -11.22
C PHE A 77 7.15 -16.54 -12.12
N GLU A 78 8.15 -17.03 -12.87
CA GLU A 78 8.08 -18.31 -13.60
C GLU A 78 8.72 -19.43 -12.78
N GLY A 79 8.17 -20.63 -12.89
CA GLY A 79 8.74 -21.83 -12.29
C GLY A 79 7.81 -22.52 -11.30
N ARG A 80 8.36 -23.13 -10.24
CA ARG A 80 7.57 -23.83 -9.21
C ARG A 80 6.89 -22.80 -8.29
N GLU A 81 5.58 -22.86 -8.22
CA GLU A 81 4.73 -21.89 -7.50
C GLU A 81 5.15 -21.68 -6.02
N GLY A 82 5.51 -22.75 -5.31
CA GLY A 82 6.00 -22.64 -3.93
C GLY A 82 7.28 -21.81 -3.80
N ARG A 83 8.22 -21.93 -4.76
CA ARG A 83 9.42 -21.08 -4.78
C ARG A 83 9.08 -19.62 -5.08
N MET A 84 8.15 -19.39 -5.97
CA MET A 84 7.69 -18.05 -6.29
C MET A 84 7.06 -17.36 -5.08
N ILE A 85 6.25 -18.07 -4.28
CA ILE A 85 5.65 -17.54 -3.05
C ILE A 85 6.74 -17.10 -2.07
N VAL A 86 7.76 -17.93 -1.84
CA VAL A 86 8.85 -17.60 -0.92
C VAL A 86 9.65 -16.40 -1.43
N MET A 87 10.02 -16.40 -2.70
CA MET A 87 10.76 -15.28 -3.30
C MET A 87 9.95 -13.99 -3.30
N ALA A 88 8.66 -14.07 -3.60
CA ALA A 88 7.76 -12.93 -3.58
C ALA A 88 7.59 -12.35 -2.17
N ALA A 89 7.46 -13.18 -1.13
CA ALA A 89 7.37 -12.72 0.25
C ALA A 89 8.67 -12.04 0.71
N LEU A 90 9.83 -12.61 0.38
CA LEU A 90 11.15 -12.02 0.71
C LEU A 90 11.37 -10.71 -0.04
N LEU A 91 11.13 -10.68 -1.35
CA LEU A 91 11.25 -9.46 -2.16
C LEU A 91 10.24 -8.40 -1.72
N GLY A 92 9.01 -8.79 -1.39
CA GLY A 92 8.02 -7.88 -0.83
C GLY A 92 8.50 -7.25 0.47
N GLY A 93 8.93 -8.05 1.44
CA GLY A 93 9.38 -7.57 2.76
C GLY A 93 10.68 -6.76 2.75
N LEU A 94 11.40 -6.71 1.64
CA LEU A 94 12.62 -5.91 1.46
C LEU A 94 12.46 -4.78 0.44
N SER A 95 11.33 -4.74 -0.27
CA SER A 95 11.13 -3.76 -1.34
C SER A 95 10.73 -2.39 -0.78
N PRO A 96 11.29 -1.31 -1.29
CA PRO A 96 10.98 0.05 -0.85
C PRO A 96 9.66 0.58 -1.44
N PHE A 97 8.66 -0.28 -1.66
CA PHE A 97 7.38 0.10 -2.22
C PHE A 97 6.36 0.35 -1.13
N CYS A 98 5.79 1.54 -1.10
CA CYS A 98 4.62 1.79 -0.26
C CYS A 98 3.37 1.07 -0.80
N SER A 99 2.36 0.91 0.04
CA SER A 99 1.11 0.20 -0.30
C SER A 99 0.40 0.73 -1.56
N CYS A 100 0.58 2.01 -1.90
CA CYS A 100 -0.02 2.63 -3.07
C CYS A 100 0.75 2.35 -4.36
N GLU A 101 2.07 2.24 -4.29
CA GLU A 101 2.96 2.00 -5.43
C GLU A 101 2.94 0.54 -5.88
N VAL A 102 2.71 -0.36 -4.95
CA VAL A 102 2.61 -1.79 -5.21
C VAL A 102 1.43 -2.15 -6.12
N ILE A 103 0.33 -1.38 -6.10
CA ILE A 103 -0.89 -1.70 -6.82
C ILE A 103 -0.74 -1.73 -8.34
N PRO A 104 -0.14 -0.73 -9.01
CA PRO A 104 0.14 -0.81 -10.44
C PRO A 104 1.03 -2.01 -10.80
N PHE A 105 2.00 -2.31 -9.94
CA PHE A 105 2.89 -3.45 -10.11
C PHE A 105 2.15 -4.79 -10.00
N ILE A 106 1.27 -4.93 -9.00
CA ILE A 106 0.40 -6.10 -8.85
C ILE A 106 -0.53 -6.27 -10.05
N ALA A 107 -1.13 -5.17 -10.52
CA ALA A 107 -1.98 -5.18 -11.70
C ALA A 107 -1.22 -5.67 -12.94
N ALA A 108 0.03 -5.24 -13.08
CA ALA A 108 0.92 -5.65 -14.15
C ALA A 108 1.28 -7.14 -14.05
N LEU A 109 1.68 -7.63 -12.87
CA LEU A 109 1.99 -9.05 -12.64
C LEU A 109 0.78 -9.96 -12.95
N LEU A 110 -0.42 -9.59 -12.49
CA LEU A 110 -1.64 -10.35 -12.78
C LEU A 110 -2.00 -10.31 -14.27
N ALA A 111 -1.72 -9.21 -14.95
CA ALA A 111 -1.97 -9.07 -16.39
C ALA A 111 -1.06 -9.97 -17.24
N VAL A 112 0.17 -10.27 -16.78
CA VAL A 112 1.08 -11.22 -17.44
C VAL A 112 0.86 -12.66 -17.03
N GLY A 113 -0.11 -12.94 -16.16
CA GLY A 113 -0.47 -14.28 -15.75
C GLY A 113 0.35 -14.83 -14.58
N ALA A 114 1.00 -13.97 -13.78
CA ALA A 114 1.64 -14.41 -12.55
C ALA A 114 0.61 -15.08 -11.60
N PRO A 115 0.97 -16.17 -10.91
CA PRO A 115 0.07 -16.85 -9.99
C PRO A 115 -0.39 -15.91 -8.87
N LEU A 116 -1.71 -15.91 -8.61
CA LEU A 116 -2.29 -15.06 -7.55
C LEU A 116 -1.66 -15.31 -6.17
N SER A 117 -1.23 -16.54 -5.91
CA SER A 117 -0.54 -16.93 -4.67
C SER A 117 0.78 -16.17 -4.46
N ALA A 118 1.61 -16.09 -5.49
CA ALA A 118 2.86 -15.34 -5.44
C ALA A 118 2.61 -13.83 -5.38
N VAL A 119 1.63 -13.34 -6.14
CA VAL A 119 1.23 -11.93 -6.10
C VAL A 119 0.70 -11.53 -4.72
N MET A 120 -0.11 -12.38 -4.09
CA MET A 120 -0.62 -12.14 -2.72
C MET A 120 0.50 -12.14 -1.69
N ALA A 121 1.49 -13.03 -1.83
CA ALA A 121 2.66 -13.07 -0.95
C ALA A 121 3.46 -11.77 -1.02
N PHE A 122 3.72 -11.26 -2.21
CA PHE A 122 4.39 -9.98 -2.42
C PHE A 122 3.55 -8.82 -1.87
N TRP A 123 2.27 -8.82 -2.14
CA TRP A 123 1.35 -7.76 -1.79
C TRP A 123 1.20 -7.56 -0.27
N LEU A 124 1.07 -8.65 0.49
CA LEU A 124 0.93 -8.60 1.95
C LEU A 124 2.24 -8.26 2.65
N ALA A 125 3.39 -8.64 2.09
CA ALA A 125 4.71 -8.37 2.68
C ALA A 125 5.18 -6.93 2.44
N SER A 126 4.95 -6.40 1.24
CA SER A 126 5.55 -5.17 0.73
C SER A 126 5.27 -3.89 1.53
N PRO A 127 4.04 -3.62 2.03
CA PRO A 127 3.74 -2.35 2.69
C PRO A 127 4.22 -2.27 4.14
N LEU A 128 4.82 -3.32 4.68
CA LEU A 128 5.12 -3.41 6.11
C LEU A 128 6.51 -2.92 6.48
N MET A 129 7.48 -3.09 5.59
CA MET A 129 8.86 -2.78 5.89
C MET A 129 9.64 -2.38 4.64
N ASP A 130 10.43 -1.34 4.76
CA ASP A 130 11.48 -0.96 3.83
C ASP A 130 12.77 -0.65 4.61
N PRO A 131 13.92 -0.50 3.95
CA PRO A 131 15.18 -0.27 4.63
C PRO A 131 15.18 0.97 5.53
N ALA A 132 14.57 2.09 5.09
CA ALA A 132 14.51 3.31 5.88
C ALA A 132 13.60 3.12 7.11
N MET A 133 12.44 2.48 6.92
CA MET A 133 11.51 2.11 7.98
C MET A 133 12.17 1.21 9.04
N PHE A 134 13.03 0.27 8.60
CA PHE A 134 13.77 -0.59 9.52
C PHE A 134 14.65 0.24 10.45
N PHE A 135 15.45 1.17 9.92
CA PHE A 135 16.32 1.99 10.74
C PHE A 135 15.56 2.94 11.68
N ILE A 136 14.45 3.53 11.21
CA ILE A 136 13.59 4.38 12.05
C ILE A 136 12.96 3.57 13.16
N THR A 137 12.39 2.40 12.84
CA THR A 137 11.80 1.50 13.83
C THR A 137 12.84 1.02 14.83
N ALA A 138 14.04 0.66 14.37
CA ALA A 138 15.13 0.22 15.24
C ALA A 138 15.64 1.34 16.16
N GLY A 139 15.67 2.56 15.69
CA GLY A 139 16.08 3.73 16.48
C GLY A 139 15.06 4.17 17.52
N THR A 140 13.77 3.97 17.27
CA THR A 140 12.68 4.45 18.14
C THR A 140 12.15 3.33 19.06
N LEU A 141 11.76 2.20 18.48
CA LEU A 141 11.14 1.07 19.21
C LEU A 141 12.12 -0.04 19.56
N GLY A 142 13.37 0.08 19.15
CA GLY A 142 14.42 -0.90 19.38
C GLY A 142 14.59 -1.90 18.23
N THR A 143 15.83 -2.43 18.12
CA THR A 143 16.23 -3.37 17.06
C THR A 143 15.43 -4.67 17.10
N SER A 144 15.10 -5.17 18.30
CA SER A 144 14.29 -6.38 18.47
C SER A 144 12.91 -6.24 17.85
N PHE A 145 12.24 -5.10 18.07
CA PHE A 145 10.94 -4.80 17.48
C PHE A 145 11.03 -4.67 15.95
N ALA A 146 12.06 -3.99 15.44
CA ALA A 146 12.28 -3.84 14.00
C ALA A 146 12.51 -5.18 13.29
N VAL A 147 13.32 -6.07 13.88
CA VAL A 147 13.55 -7.43 13.36
C VAL A 147 12.26 -8.24 13.41
N ALA A 148 11.54 -8.22 14.53
CA ALA A 148 10.28 -8.94 14.68
C ALA A 148 9.23 -8.45 13.67
N LYS A 149 9.14 -7.14 13.42
CA LYS A 149 8.27 -6.56 12.41
C LYS A 149 8.64 -7.01 10.99
N THR A 150 9.96 -7.07 10.68
CA THR A 150 10.44 -7.57 9.38
C THR A 150 10.10 -9.05 9.17
N VAL A 151 10.33 -9.88 10.20
CA VAL A 151 9.96 -11.30 10.17
C VAL A 151 8.45 -11.46 10.02
N SER A 152 7.67 -10.64 10.72
CA SER A 152 6.20 -10.62 10.62
C SER A 152 5.74 -10.26 9.21
N ALA A 153 6.40 -9.30 8.54
CA ALA A 153 6.10 -8.92 7.16
C ALA A 153 6.26 -10.10 6.19
N VAL A 154 7.42 -10.76 6.24
CA VAL A 154 7.70 -11.93 5.40
C VAL A 154 6.74 -13.08 5.73
N SER A 155 6.49 -13.34 7.02
CA SER A 155 5.58 -14.39 7.48
C SER A 155 4.16 -14.16 7.03
N LEU A 156 3.68 -12.91 7.06
CA LEU A 156 2.36 -12.53 6.55
C LEU A 156 2.26 -12.73 5.04
N GLY A 157 3.30 -12.36 4.30
CA GLY A 157 3.38 -12.66 2.87
C GLY A 157 3.30 -14.15 2.59
N LEU A 158 4.08 -14.97 3.31
CA LEU A 158 4.03 -16.43 3.19
C LEU A 158 2.64 -16.99 3.54
N LEU A 159 2.06 -16.54 4.66
CA LEU A 159 0.72 -16.93 5.08
C LEU A 159 -0.31 -16.66 3.97
N GLY A 160 -0.29 -15.48 3.38
CA GLY A 160 -1.19 -15.10 2.31
C GLY A 160 -0.97 -15.91 1.03
N GLY A 161 0.29 -16.03 0.61
CA GLY A 161 0.64 -16.82 -0.57
C GLY A 161 0.26 -18.30 -0.45
N VAL A 162 0.56 -18.91 0.69
CA VAL A 162 0.20 -20.32 0.97
C VAL A 162 -1.32 -20.50 1.06
N THR A 163 -2.03 -19.57 1.72
CA THR A 163 -3.49 -19.63 1.80
C THR A 163 -4.11 -19.58 0.41
N VAL A 164 -3.69 -18.67 -0.45
CA VAL A 164 -4.19 -18.59 -1.83
C VAL A 164 -3.79 -19.82 -2.63
N TYR A 165 -2.59 -20.37 -2.45
CA TYR A 165 -2.15 -21.60 -3.11
C TYR A 165 -3.02 -22.79 -2.75
N LEU A 166 -3.29 -23.00 -1.46
CA LEU A 166 -4.11 -24.10 -0.98
C LEU A 166 -5.58 -23.99 -1.44
N PHE A 167 -6.10 -22.78 -1.51
CA PHE A 167 -7.48 -22.50 -1.90
C PHE A 167 -7.62 -21.97 -3.33
N ALA A 168 -6.62 -22.14 -4.19
CA ALA A 168 -6.59 -21.60 -5.56
C ALA A 168 -7.81 -22.02 -6.40
N LYS A 169 -8.33 -23.24 -6.18
CA LYS A 169 -9.51 -23.79 -6.87
C LYS A 169 -10.85 -23.34 -6.26
N SER A 170 -10.82 -22.58 -5.15
CA SER A 170 -12.05 -22.12 -4.52
C SER A 170 -12.72 -21.01 -5.37
N PRO A 171 -14.04 -20.86 -5.29
CA PRO A 171 -14.75 -19.80 -6.00
C PRO A 171 -14.31 -18.39 -5.59
N VAL A 172 -13.54 -18.26 -4.51
CA VAL A 172 -13.00 -16.96 -4.04
C VAL A 172 -11.86 -16.49 -4.94
N PHE A 173 -10.95 -17.40 -5.32
CA PHE A 173 -9.69 -17.07 -6.00
C PHE A 173 -9.69 -17.40 -7.51
N VAL A 174 -10.70 -18.14 -7.99
CA VAL A 174 -10.90 -18.33 -9.42
C VAL A 174 -11.33 -17.00 -10.03
N ASP A 175 -10.59 -16.53 -11.05
CA ASP A 175 -10.84 -15.27 -11.75
C ASP A 175 -10.87 -14.06 -10.79
N PRO A 176 -9.69 -13.64 -10.28
CA PRO A 176 -9.58 -12.66 -9.20
C PRO A 176 -9.84 -11.22 -9.64
N LEU A 177 -9.59 -10.89 -10.91
CA LEU A 177 -9.66 -9.54 -11.43
C LEU A 177 -11.09 -9.08 -11.73
N ARG A 178 -11.36 -7.81 -11.54
CA ARG A 178 -12.58 -7.20 -12.11
C ARG A 178 -12.42 -7.08 -13.61
N PRO A 179 -13.50 -7.30 -14.40
CA PRO A 179 -13.46 -6.99 -15.81
C PRO A 179 -13.11 -5.50 -15.98
N LYS A 180 -12.03 -5.21 -16.70
CA LYS A 180 -11.71 -3.81 -17.06
C LYS A 180 -12.94 -3.25 -17.75
N GLN A 181 -13.52 -2.16 -17.23
CA GLN A 181 -14.38 -1.32 -18.06
C GLN A 181 -13.50 -0.86 -19.21
N GLN A 182 -13.80 -1.36 -20.40
CA GLN A 182 -13.17 -0.92 -21.63
C GLN A 182 -13.52 0.57 -21.79
N SER A 183 -12.69 1.45 -21.26
CA SER A 183 -12.57 2.79 -21.78
C SER A 183 -11.98 2.61 -23.18
N GLY A 184 -12.81 2.87 -24.20
CA GLY A 184 -12.53 2.56 -25.59
C GLY A 184 -11.20 3.14 -26.09
N GLY A 185 -10.21 2.30 -26.09
CA GLY A 185 -8.96 2.44 -26.78
C GLY A 185 -8.67 1.08 -27.40
N CYS A 186 -8.58 1.02 -28.73
CA CYS A 186 -8.14 -0.15 -29.46
C CYS A 186 -6.75 -0.55 -28.96
N GLY A 187 -6.71 -1.51 -28.04
CA GLY A 187 -5.48 -2.07 -27.48
C GLY A 187 -4.82 -3.08 -28.42
N CYS A 188 -4.42 -2.65 -29.59
CA CYS A 188 -3.50 -3.38 -30.47
C CYS A 188 -2.04 -2.90 -30.25
N GLY A 189 -1.68 -2.50 -29.03
CA GLY A 189 -0.28 -2.31 -28.66
C GLY A 189 0.34 -3.64 -28.23
N PRO A 190 1.61 -3.91 -28.54
CA PRO A 190 2.31 -5.08 -27.98
C PRO A 190 2.21 -5.05 -26.47
N SER A 191 2.04 -6.25 -25.87
CA SER A 191 2.03 -6.39 -24.41
C SER A 191 3.22 -5.65 -23.81
N PRO A 192 3.07 -4.83 -22.77
CA PRO A 192 4.20 -4.09 -22.17
C PRO A 192 5.36 -4.99 -21.72
N PHE A 193 5.13 -6.31 -21.69
CA PHE A 193 6.10 -7.35 -21.31
C PHE A 193 6.70 -8.12 -22.49
N SER A 194 6.38 -7.75 -23.74
CA SER A 194 6.83 -8.46 -24.97
C SER A 194 8.00 -7.75 -25.69
N GLY A 195 8.86 -7.04 -24.98
CA GLY A 195 10.00 -6.35 -25.56
C GLY A 195 11.35 -6.79 -25.01
N GLU A 196 12.42 -6.65 -25.79
CA GLU A 196 13.77 -6.75 -25.26
C GLU A 196 14.02 -5.64 -24.24
N VAL A 197 14.65 -5.99 -23.12
CA VAL A 197 15.01 -5.03 -22.07
C VAL A 197 16.08 -4.08 -22.60
N ASN A 198 15.77 -2.80 -22.69
CA ASN A 198 16.71 -1.76 -23.05
C ASN A 198 16.95 -0.79 -21.90
N TRP A 199 18.03 -1.00 -21.14
CA TRP A 199 18.39 -0.14 -20.02
C TRP A 199 18.77 1.30 -20.43
N ARG A 200 19.12 1.53 -21.71
CA ARG A 200 19.49 2.84 -22.27
C ARG A 200 18.45 3.37 -23.24
N PHE A 201 17.20 3.30 -22.85
CA PHE A 201 16.05 3.67 -23.69
C PHE A 201 15.93 5.17 -24.01
N TRP A 202 16.79 6.00 -23.45
CA TRP A 202 16.76 7.47 -23.64
C TRP A 202 16.88 7.93 -25.09
N SER A 203 17.45 7.12 -25.97
CA SER A 203 17.55 7.36 -27.43
C SER A 203 16.24 7.06 -28.17
N GLU A 204 15.31 6.33 -27.57
CA GLU A 204 14.06 5.92 -28.17
C GLU A 204 12.89 6.86 -27.76
N PRO A 205 12.37 7.70 -28.70
CA PRO A 205 11.33 8.69 -28.36
C PRO A 205 10.08 8.07 -27.75
N GLY A 206 9.65 6.88 -28.24
CA GLY A 206 8.48 6.18 -27.71
C GLY A 206 8.63 5.73 -26.25
N ARG A 207 9.80 5.20 -25.88
CA ARG A 207 10.08 4.79 -24.50
C ARG A 207 10.23 5.99 -23.55
N ARG A 208 10.77 7.10 -24.05
CA ARG A 208 10.83 8.36 -23.30
C ARG A 208 9.45 8.92 -22.99
N SER A 209 8.51 8.83 -23.95
CA SER A 209 7.10 9.22 -23.71
C SER A 209 6.48 8.34 -22.62
N ILE A 210 6.65 7.02 -22.71
CA ILE A 210 6.17 6.07 -21.70
C ILE A 210 6.73 6.41 -20.31
N PHE A 211 8.03 6.71 -20.22
CA PHE A 211 8.64 7.15 -18.95
C PHE A 211 7.96 8.39 -18.39
N GLY A 212 7.87 9.46 -19.18
CA GLY A 212 7.28 10.73 -18.75
C GLY A 212 5.80 10.61 -18.35
N GLU A 213 5.01 9.93 -19.15
CA GLU A 213 3.59 9.67 -18.88
C GLU A 213 3.41 8.85 -17.59
N THR A 214 4.18 7.76 -17.46
CA THR A 214 4.12 6.90 -16.27
C THR A 214 4.51 7.66 -15.00
N VAL A 215 5.60 8.43 -15.03
CA VAL A 215 6.06 9.24 -13.90
C VAL A 215 5.00 10.27 -13.53
N PHE A 216 4.48 11.01 -14.50
CA PHE A 216 3.49 12.05 -14.25
C PHE A 216 2.17 11.51 -13.71
N GLU A 217 1.64 10.45 -14.31
CA GLU A 217 0.39 9.82 -13.86
C GLU A 217 0.51 9.25 -12.44
N ASN A 218 1.61 8.54 -12.14
CA ASN A 218 1.83 7.99 -10.80
C ASN A 218 2.08 9.09 -9.77
N ALA A 219 2.84 10.14 -10.11
CA ALA A 219 3.08 11.27 -9.20
C ALA A 219 1.78 11.99 -8.84
N LEU A 220 0.90 12.24 -9.83
CA LEU A 220 -0.41 12.84 -9.57
C LEU A 220 -1.33 11.92 -8.77
N PHE A 221 -1.34 10.63 -9.10
CA PHE A 221 -2.16 9.65 -8.40
C PHE A 221 -1.75 9.53 -6.94
N LEU A 222 -0.45 9.32 -6.68
CA LEU A 222 0.08 9.20 -5.32
C LEU A 222 -0.04 10.51 -4.55
N GLY A 223 0.30 11.63 -5.19
CA GLY A 223 0.25 12.95 -4.56
C GLY A 223 -1.13 13.29 -4.00
N LYS A 224 -2.20 13.11 -4.79
CA LYS A 224 -3.56 13.42 -4.33
C LYS A 224 -4.03 12.51 -3.20
N TRP A 225 -3.75 11.21 -3.27
CA TRP A 225 -4.18 10.25 -2.25
C TRP A 225 -3.39 10.42 -0.96
N LEU A 226 -2.09 10.68 -1.04
CA LEU A 226 -1.25 10.92 0.13
C LEU A 226 -1.61 12.25 0.81
N LEU A 227 -1.86 13.29 0.03
CA LEU A 227 -2.29 14.57 0.59
C LEU A 227 -3.61 14.43 1.37
N LEU A 228 -4.58 13.72 0.80
CA LEU A 228 -5.83 13.42 1.50
C LEU A 228 -5.59 12.59 2.77
N ALA A 229 -4.73 11.58 2.68
CA ALA A 229 -4.39 10.72 3.79
C ALA A 229 -3.73 11.47 4.94
N TYR A 230 -2.75 12.35 4.67
CA TYR A 230 -2.11 13.17 5.69
C TYR A 230 -3.06 14.19 6.33
N MET A 231 -4.03 14.72 5.57
CA MET A 231 -5.07 15.56 6.16
C MET A 231 -5.95 14.77 7.13
N LEU A 232 -6.34 13.53 6.77
CA LEU A 232 -7.09 12.66 7.66
C LEU A 232 -6.27 12.25 8.89
N GLU A 233 -4.98 11.98 8.73
CA GLU A 233 -4.04 11.70 9.82
C GLU A 233 -3.96 12.88 10.80
N ALA A 234 -3.81 14.12 10.32
CA ALA A 234 -3.81 15.31 11.16
C ALA A 234 -5.09 15.43 12.02
N LEU A 235 -6.24 15.08 11.45
CA LEU A 235 -7.51 15.05 12.17
C LEU A 235 -7.56 13.93 13.21
N MET A 236 -7.07 12.75 12.86
CA MET A 236 -7.02 11.63 13.80
C MET A 236 -6.13 11.96 15.00
N LEU A 237 -4.94 12.51 14.77
CA LEU A 237 -4.02 12.92 15.84
C LEU A 237 -4.64 13.99 16.77
N ARG A 238 -5.51 14.84 16.25
CA ARG A 238 -6.17 15.91 17.02
C ARG A 238 -7.38 15.43 17.81
N TYR A 239 -8.23 14.58 17.21
CA TYR A 239 -9.54 14.24 17.75
C TYR A 239 -9.60 12.86 18.42
N LEU A 240 -8.60 11.99 18.22
CA LEU A 240 -8.49 10.71 18.91
C LEU A 240 -7.56 10.89 20.13
N PRO A 241 -8.10 10.91 21.37
CA PRO A 241 -7.27 10.98 22.55
C PRO A 241 -6.39 9.73 22.66
N SER A 242 -5.08 9.91 22.72
CA SER A 242 -4.12 8.82 22.89
C SER A 242 -4.38 7.97 24.15
N GLU A 243 -4.91 8.60 25.21
CA GLU A 243 -5.30 7.97 26.46
C GLU A 243 -6.42 6.91 26.29
N TRP A 244 -7.39 7.17 25.41
CA TRP A 244 -8.42 6.20 25.08
C TRP A 244 -7.86 5.00 24.35
N ILE A 245 -6.96 5.25 23.41
CA ILE A 245 -6.31 4.19 22.63
C ILE A 245 -5.46 3.32 23.56
N ALA A 246 -4.66 3.91 24.44
CA ALA A 246 -3.85 3.18 25.42
C ALA A 246 -4.71 2.41 26.42
N GLY A 247 -5.84 2.96 26.87
CA GLY A 247 -6.77 2.29 27.78
C GLY A 247 -7.42 1.04 27.17
N PHE A 248 -7.74 1.03 25.88
CA PHE A 248 -8.29 -0.13 25.17
C PHE A 248 -7.23 -1.13 24.72
N LEU A 249 -6.00 -0.66 24.48
CA LEU A 249 -4.88 -1.46 23.94
C LEU A 249 -3.88 -1.87 25.02
N GLY A 250 -4.09 -1.45 26.26
CA GLY A 250 -3.29 -1.85 27.43
C GLY A 250 -3.79 -3.15 28.03
N GLY A 251 -3.00 -3.69 28.98
CA GLY A 251 -3.30 -4.91 29.73
C GLY A 251 -2.70 -6.18 29.11
N GLU A 252 -2.96 -7.31 29.76
CA GLU A 252 -2.43 -8.61 29.37
C GLU A 252 -3.46 -9.44 28.57
N GLY A 253 -2.97 -10.37 27.76
CA GLY A 253 -3.77 -11.36 27.04
C GLY A 253 -3.98 -11.08 25.55
N VAL A 254 -4.93 -11.80 24.98
CA VAL A 254 -5.22 -11.79 23.53
C VAL A 254 -6.04 -10.56 23.12
N TRP A 255 -6.87 -10.06 24.04
CA TRP A 255 -7.82 -8.99 23.76
C TRP A 255 -7.17 -7.69 23.26
N PRO A 256 -6.14 -7.14 23.95
CA PRO A 256 -5.44 -5.94 23.46
C PRO A 256 -4.83 -6.13 22.07
N VAL A 257 -4.32 -7.34 21.77
CA VAL A 257 -3.73 -7.68 20.47
C VAL A 257 -4.78 -7.65 19.34
N VAL A 258 -5.95 -8.23 19.60
CA VAL A 258 -7.07 -8.21 18.64
C VAL A 258 -7.56 -6.79 18.43
N MET A 259 -7.72 -6.03 19.52
CA MET A 259 -8.12 -4.61 19.42
C MET A 259 -7.07 -3.78 18.72
N GLY A 260 -5.77 -4.05 18.94
CA GLY A 260 -4.67 -3.42 18.22
C GLY A 260 -4.78 -3.62 16.70
N ALA A 261 -5.07 -4.84 16.25
CA ALA A 261 -5.28 -5.11 14.82
C ALA A 261 -6.53 -4.42 14.28
N LEU A 262 -7.66 -4.45 15.01
CA LEU A 262 -8.92 -3.84 14.57
C LEU A 262 -8.85 -2.32 14.50
N VAL A 263 -8.16 -1.69 15.44
CA VAL A 263 -7.97 -0.23 15.47
C VAL A 263 -6.90 0.18 14.45
N GLY A 264 -5.81 -0.59 14.33
CA GLY A 264 -4.73 -0.33 13.38
C GLY A 264 -5.18 -0.41 11.92
N ALA A 265 -6.08 -1.34 11.59
CA ALA A 265 -6.54 -1.55 10.22
C ALA A 265 -7.17 -0.31 9.56
N PRO A 266 -8.12 0.41 10.19
CA PRO A 266 -8.69 1.65 9.65
C PRO A 266 -7.83 2.87 9.94
N ALA A 267 -6.97 2.81 10.99
CA ALA A 267 -6.06 3.89 11.32
C ALA A 267 -4.99 3.97 10.22
N TYR A 268 -5.27 4.73 9.16
CA TYR A 268 -4.26 4.98 8.13
C TYR A 268 -3.03 5.59 8.78
N LEU A 269 -2.03 4.76 8.97
CA LEU A 269 -0.73 5.21 9.44
C LEU A 269 0.25 5.07 8.28
N ASN A 270 0.75 6.21 7.84
CA ASN A 270 2.02 6.19 7.12
C ASN A 270 3.02 5.47 8.03
N GLY A 271 3.68 4.45 7.50
CA GLY A 271 4.59 3.63 8.30
C GLY A 271 5.60 4.44 9.11
N TYR A 272 6.03 5.59 8.59
CA TYR A 272 6.96 6.49 9.26
C TYR A 272 6.33 7.25 10.43
N ALA A 273 5.08 7.69 10.30
CA ALA A 273 4.34 8.35 11.38
C ALA A 273 3.85 7.35 12.45
N ALA A 274 3.63 6.10 12.07
CA ALA A 274 3.21 5.05 13.00
C ALA A 274 4.24 4.77 14.10
N VAL A 275 5.54 4.87 13.78
CA VAL A 275 6.62 4.52 14.72
C VAL A 275 6.63 5.43 15.95
N PRO A 276 6.70 6.78 15.83
CA PRO A 276 6.65 7.65 17.01
C PRO A 276 5.29 7.61 17.72
N LEU A 277 4.19 7.41 16.99
CA LEU A 277 2.88 7.24 17.61
C LEU A 277 2.84 5.99 18.52
N VAL A 278 3.31 4.86 18.02
CA VAL A 278 3.35 3.62 18.78
C VAL A 278 4.29 3.73 19.98
N ASP A 279 5.41 4.43 19.87
CA ASP A 279 6.30 4.71 20.99
C ASP A 279 5.57 5.50 22.09
N ALA A 280 4.86 6.55 21.72
CA ALA A 280 4.04 7.33 22.65
C ALA A 280 2.93 6.49 23.31
N LEU A 281 2.27 5.60 22.55
CA LEU A 281 1.24 4.71 23.08
C LEU A 281 1.80 3.64 24.02
N LEU A 282 2.98 3.09 23.72
CA LEU A 282 3.70 2.16 24.62
C LEU A 282 4.09 2.85 25.93
N ALA A 283 4.56 4.11 25.85
CA ALA A 283 4.84 4.92 27.05
C ALA A 283 3.57 5.18 27.90
N GLN A 284 2.39 5.14 27.30
CA GLN A 284 1.09 5.27 27.98
C GLN A 284 0.48 3.95 28.44
N GLY A 285 1.19 2.83 28.28
CA GLY A 285 0.76 1.51 28.77
C GLY A 285 0.09 0.60 27.75
N MET A 286 0.26 0.87 26.45
CA MET A 286 -0.12 -0.06 25.39
C MET A 286 0.67 -1.36 25.50
N ALA A 287 0.00 -2.50 25.34
CA ALA A 287 0.66 -3.81 25.35
C ALA A 287 1.58 -3.98 24.12
N GLN A 288 2.75 -4.62 24.32
CA GLN A 288 3.74 -4.85 23.24
C GLN A 288 3.15 -5.62 22.05
N GLY A 289 2.33 -6.64 22.31
CA GLY A 289 1.64 -7.40 21.26
C GLY A 289 0.58 -6.58 20.54
N ALA A 290 -0.11 -5.66 21.24
CA ALA A 290 -1.05 -4.74 20.64
C ALA A 290 -0.34 -3.74 19.71
N ALA A 291 0.84 -3.25 20.11
CA ALA A 291 1.68 -2.38 19.28
C ALA A 291 2.08 -3.06 17.96
N MET A 292 2.56 -4.30 18.04
CA MET A 292 2.93 -5.07 16.85
C MET A 292 1.72 -5.32 15.94
N SER A 293 0.59 -5.77 16.46
CA SER A 293 -0.61 -6.05 15.69
C SER A 293 -1.18 -4.78 15.04
N PHE A 294 -1.15 -3.65 15.76
CA PHE A 294 -1.57 -2.35 15.27
C PHE A 294 -0.75 -1.88 14.06
N VAL A 295 0.58 -1.95 14.15
CA VAL A 295 1.49 -1.52 13.07
C VAL A 295 1.37 -2.44 11.86
N VAL A 296 1.27 -3.76 12.07
CA VAL A 296 1.14 -4.73 10.99
C VAL A 296 -0.21 -4.59 10.28
N ALA A 297 -1.32 -4.51 11.03
CA ALA A 297 -2.64 -4.32 10.45
C ALA A 297 -2.74 -3.00 9.66
N GLY A 298 -2.32 -1.90 10.28
CA GLY A 298 -2.38 -0.56 9.66
C GLY A 298 -1.52 -0.43 8.41
N GLY A 299 -0.34 -1.07 8.39
CA GLY A 299 0.54 -1.06 7.23
C GLY A 299 -0.06 -1.75 5.99
N VAL A 300 -0.79 -2.86 6.20
CA VAL A 300 -1.37 -3.64 5.10
C VAL A 300 -2.71 -3.07 4.61
N SER A 301 -3.57 -2.61 5.52
CA SER A 301 -4.97 -2.27 5.22
C SER A 301 -5.27 -0.78 5.17
N CYS A 302 -4.26 0.07 4.91
CA CYS A 302 -4.48 1.51 4.80
C CYS A 302 -5.59 1.85 3.76
N ILE A 303 -6.41 2.86 4.07
CA ILE A 303 -7.59 3.23 3.28
C ILE A 303 -7.27 3.46 1.79
N PRO A 304 -6.24 4.22 1.38
CA PRO A 304 -5.92 4.40 -0.03
C PRO A 304 -5.54 3.10 -0.75
N ALA A 305 -4.77 2.23 -0.09
CA ALA A 305 -4.44 0.92 -0.63
C ALA A 305 -5.70 0.04 -0.75
N ALA A 306 -6.54 0.02 0.29
CA ALA A 306 -7.78 -0.74 0.28
C ALA A 306 -8.72 -0.31 -0.86
N VAL A 307 -8.87 1.00 -1.12
CA VAL A 307 -9.69 1.52 -2.23
C VAL A 307 -9.12 1.10 -3.58
N ALA A 308 -7.82 1.17 -3.76
CA ALA A 308 -7.18 0.80 -5.02
C ALA A 308 -7.20 -0.72 -5.26
N VAL A 309 -7.03 -1.53 -4.20
CA VAL A 309 -7.22 -2.99 -4.22
C VAL A 309 -8.67 -3.34 -4.58
N TRP A 310 -9.63 -2.68 -3.93
CA TRP A 310 -11.06 -2.84 -4.24
C TRP A 310 -11.38 -2.56 -5.71
N ALA A 311 -10.71 -1.59 -6.31
CA ALA A 311 -10.88 -1.26 -7.73
C ALA A 311 -10.30 -2.34 -8.68
N LEU A 312 -9.26 -3.07 -8.24
CA LEU A 312 -8.52 -4.04 -9.05
C LEU A 312 -9.14 -5.44 -8.99
N VAL A 313 -9.52 -5.91 -7.79
CA VAL A 313 -9.97 -7.29 -7.57
C VAL A 313 -11.46 -7.38 -7.25
N LYS A 314 -12.01 -8.58 -7.40
CA LYS A 314 -13.40 -8.89 -7.01
C LYS A 314 -13.58 -8.77 -5.49
N PRO A 315 -14.78 -8.39 -5.01
CA PRO A 315 -15.04 -8.19 -3.57
C PRO A 315 -14.64 -9.37 -2.68
N ARG A 316 -14.85 -10.62 -3.16
CA ARG A 316 -14.48 -11.85 -2.43
C ARG A 316 -12.96 -12.00 -2.22
N VAL A 317 -12.15 -11.61 -3.22
CA VAL A 317 -10.68 -11.61 -3.10
C VAL A 317 -10.22 -10.50 -2.16
N PHE A 318 -10.86 -9.33 -2.24
CA PHE A 318 -10.60 -8.21 -1.33
C PHE A 318 -10.90 -8.56 0.13
N MET A 319 -12.04 -9.21 0.40
CA MET A 319 -12.39 -9.66 1.76
C MET A 319 -11.42 -10.72 2.28
N ALA A 320 -10.99 -11.65 1.41
CA ALA A 320 -9.96 -12.63 1.77
C ALA A 320 -8.62 -11.96 2.09
N TYR A 321 -8.21 -10.97 1.30
CA TYR A 321 -7.02 -10.17 1.56
C TYR A 321 -7.07 -9.50 2.94
N LEU A 322 -8.17 -8.80 3.28
CA LEU A 322 -8.33 -8.16 4.57
C LEU A 322 -8.37 -9.16 5.73
N ALA A 323 -9.05 -10.29 5.54
CA ALA A 323 -9.12 -11.34 6.57
C ALA A 323 -7.73 -11.94 6.84
N ILE A 324 -6.95 -12.25 5.81
CA ILE A 324 -5.58 -12.77 5.94
C ILE A 324 -4.69 -11.72 6.62
N ALA A 325 -4.80 -10.44 6.23
CA ALA A 325 -4.04 -9.35 6.82
C ALA A 325 -4.33 -9.22 8.32
N LEU A 326 -5.62 -9.24 8.69
CA LEU A 326 -6.04 -9.10 10.09
C LEU A 326 -5.60 -10.31 10.94
N VAL A 327 -5.83 -11.53 10.45
CA VAL A 327 -5.38 -12.76 11.12
C VAL A 327 -3.86 -12.76 11.29
N GLY A 328 -3.12 -12.43 10.25
CA GLY A 328 -1.66 -12.38 10.31
C GLY A 328 -1.14 -11.28 11.25
N ALA A 329 -1.80 -10.13 11.32
CA ALA A 329 -1.47 -9.08 12.28
C ALA A 329 -1.69 -9.52 13.73
N VAL A 330 -2.81 -10.20 14.01
CA VAL A 330 -3.08 -10.77 15.32
C VAL A 330 -2.04 -11.84 15.70
N LEU A 331 -1.72 -12.75 14.77
CA LEU A 331 -0.69 -13.76 15.00
C LEU A 331 0.69 -13.13 15.26
N ALA A 332 1.09 -12.12 14.50
CA ALA A 332 2.33 -11.39 14.71
C ALA A 332 2.36 -10.72 16.09
N GLY A 333 1.26 -10.09 16.49
CA GLY A 333 1.12 -9.48 17.82
C GLY A 333 1.18 -10.50 18.96
N LEU A 334 0.52 -11.65 18.82
CA LEU A 334 0.56 -12.72 19.82
C LEU A 334 1.97 -13.29 19.98
N VAL A 335 2.65 -13.57 18.87
CA VAL A 335 4.03 -14.08 18.90
C VAL A 335 4.95 -13.04 19.54
N TRP A 336 4.81 -11.77 19.16
CA TRP A 336 5.62 -10.72 19.75
C TRP A 336 5.35 -10.53 21.25
N ASN A 337 4.09 -10.64 21.67
CA ASN A 337 3.73 -10.52 23.08
C ASN A 337 4.43 -11.59 23.95
N VAL A 338 4.62 -12.79 23.42
CA VAL A 338 5.35 -13.87 24.11
C VAL A 338 6.87 -13.65 24.12
N ILE A 339 7.42 -13.06 23.06
CA ILE A 339 8.87 -12.82 22.93
C ILE A 339 9.31 -11.60 23.75
N ALA A 340 8.45 -10.59 23.87
CA ALA A 340 8.73 -9.33 24.55
C ALA A 340 8.48 -9.36 26.07
N MET A 341 7.90 -10.46 26.58
CA MET A 341 7.81 -10.77 28.03
C MET A 341 9.16 -11.24 28.53
#